data_d0ae00469341b498e333201c3dc649e9
#
_entry.id   d0ae00469341b498e333201c3dc649e9
#
_cell.length_a   1.000
_cell.length_b   1.000
_cell.length_c   1.000
_cell.angle_alpha   90.00
_cell.angle_beta   90.00
_cell.angle_gamma   90.00
#
_symmetry.space_group_name_H-M   'P 1'
#
loop_
_entity.id
_entity.type
_entity.pdbx_description
1 polymer ?
#
loop_
_entity_poly.entity_id
_entity_poly.type
_entity_poly.pdbx_seq_one_letter_code
_entity_poly.pdbx_strand_id
1 'polypeptide(L)'
;MKVFIDTLGCPKNFNDTQTAKGFLEGAGYETVQDPENADAIIINTCGFINDAKKESIERIFDYCAYKEAGKKIIVSGCLSQRYGNELFEEMPEVDCFLGVNEYERLPEILKTLDSRSKHITNSYADVLPRMCRKIDDNCFSSTVKIAEGCNNR
;
A
#
# COMPACT_ATOMS: atom_id res chain seq x y z
N MET A 1 -13.43 2.65 -10.92
CA MET A 1 -12.46 1.56 -10.60
C MET A 1 -12.61 1.20 -9.14
N LYS A 2 -12.74 -0.09 -8.86
CA LYS A 2 -12.88 -0.64 -7.51
C LYS A 2 -11.51 -1.10 -7.00
N VAL A 3 -11.19 -0.77 -5.75
CA VAL A 3 -9.88 -1.05 -5.16
C VAL A 3 -10.07 -1.82 -3.85
N PHE A 4 -9.42 -2.96 -3.74
CA PHE A 4 -9.30 -3.71 -2.51
C PHE A 4 -7.95 -3.39 -1.85
N ILE A 5 -7.92 -3.24 -0.53
CA ILE A 5 -6.67 -3.01 0.22
C ILE A 5 -6.57 -4.05 1.33
N ASP A 6 -5.59 -4.93 1.22
CA ASP A 6 -5.17 -5.81 2.32
C ASP A 6 -4.11 -5.12 3.16
N THR A 7 -4.23 -5.20 4.49
CA THR A 7 -3.34 -4.52 5.42
C THR A 7 -2.71 -5.52 6.36
N LEU A 8 -1.41 -5.67 6.25
CA LEU A 8 -0.60 -6.56 7.08
C LEU A 8 0.21 -5.76 8.10
N GLY A 9 0.47 -6.37 9.25
CA GLY A 9 1.41 -5.87 10.24
C GLY A 9 0.78 -5.01 11.33
N CYS A 10 1.38 -3.87 11.64
CA CYS A 10 1.15 -3.11 12.86
C CYS A 10 0.12 -1.97 12.72
N PRO A 11 -0.27 -1.30 13.82
CA PRO A 11 -1.18 -0.14 13.79
C PRO A 11 -0.75 0.99 12.85
N LYS A 12 0.57 1.15 12.57
CA LYS A 12 1.06 2.10 11.58
C LYS A 12 0.55 1.76 10.19
N ASN A 13 0.61 0.49 9.78
CA ASN A 13 0.11 0.05 8.48
C ASN A 13 -1.39 0.31 8.33
N PHE A 14 -2.18 0.09 9.39
CA PHE A 14 -3.61 0.44 9.37
C PHE A 14 -3.84 1.95 9.18
N ASN A 15 -3.03 2.79 9.82
CA ASN A 15 -3.08 4.24 9.61
C ASN A 15 -2.76 4.62 8.16
N ASP A 16 -1.72 4.02 7.61
CA ASP A 16 -1.31 4.25 6.22
C ASP A 16 -2.39 3.80 5.23
N THR A 17 -3.08 2.67 5.51
CA THR A 17 -4.23 2.22 4.72
C THR A 17 -5.40 3.20 4.78
N GLN A 18 -5.72 3.73 5.94
CA GLN A 18 -6.79 4.75 6.08
C GLN A 18 -6.44 6.03 5.31
N THR A 19 -5.17 6.39 5.24
CA THR A 19 -4.68 7.51 4.43
C THR A 19 -4.83 7.19 2.93
N ALA A 20 -4.41 5.99 2.50
CA ALA A 20 -4.58 5.54 1.13
C ALA A 20 -6.06 5.53 0.69
N LYS A 21 -6.96 5.00 1.54
CA LYS A 21 -8.42 5.04 1.30
C LYS A 21 -8.92 6.46 1.12
N GLY A 22 -8.49 7.40 1.97
CA GLY A 22 -8.88 8.80 1.87
C GLY A 22 -8.51 9.45 0.53
N PHE A 23 -7.29 9.22 0.04
CA PHE A 23 -6.86 9.71 -1.28
C PHE A 23 -7.61 9.04 -2.43
N LEU A 24 -7.86 7.74 -2.36
CA LEU A 24 -8.60 7.00 -3.39
C LEU A 24 -10.05 7.46 -3.48
N GLU A 25 -10.76 7.51 -2.37
CA GLU A 25 -12.16 7.93 -2.34
C GLU A 25 -12.32 9.40 -2.74
N GLY A 26 -11.39 10.28 -2.30
CA GLY A 26 -11.34 11.68 -2.71
C GLY A 26 -11.12 11.86 -4.22
N ALA A 27 -10.53 10.88 -4.89
CA ALA A 27 -10.33 10.85 -6.33
C ALA A 27 -11.42 10.07 -7.10
N GLY A 28 -12.47 9.60 -6.41
CA GLY A 28 -13.62 8.91 -7.01
C GLY A 28 -13.43 7.40 -7.21
N TYR A 29 -12.47 6.78 -6.54
CA TYR A 29 -12.35 5.32 -6.49
C TYR A 29 -13.28 4.76 -5.41
N GLU A 30 -13.78 3.56 -5.64
CA GLU A 30 -14.60 2.82 -4.67
C GLU A 30 -13.72 1.80 -3.95
N THR A 31 -13.69 1.83 -2.62
CA THR A 31 -13.02 0.79 -1.83
C THR A 31 -13.96 -0.37 -1.55
N VAL A 32 -13.52 -1.61 -1.82
CA VAL A 32 -14.29 -2.84 -1.65
C VAL A 32 -13.66 -3.75 -0.60
N GLN A 33 -14.47 -4.66 -0.03
CA GLN A 33 -14.02 -5.58 1.02
C GLN A 33 -13.57 -6.95 0.49
N ASP A 34 -13.89 -7.25 -0.76
CA ASP A 34 -13.62 -8.53 -1.39
C ASP A 34 -12.70 -8.33 -2.60
N PRO A 35 -11.53 -8.99 -2.65
CA PRO A 35 -10.61 -8.89 -3.78
C PRO A 35 -11.21 -9.38 -5.10
N GLU A 36 -12.20 -10.29 -5.06
CA GLU A 36 -12.89 -10.75 -6.27
C GLU A 36 -13.61 -9.61 -7.00
N ASN A 37 -14.13 -8.65 -6.25
CA ASN A 37 -14.87 -7.51 -6.77
C ASN A 37 -14.01 -6.30 -7.13
N ALA A 38 -12.69 -6.41 -6.98
CA ALA A 38 -11.76 -5.32 -7.24
C ALA A 38 -11.20 -5.34 -8.65
N ASP A 39 -10.88 -4.17 -9.19
CA ASP A 39 -10.09 -3.99 -10.41
C ASP A 39 -8.59 -3.90 -10.09
N ALA A 40 -8.26 -3.43 -8.88
CA ALA A 40 -6.90 -3.33 -8.38
C ALA A 40 -6.82 -3.82 -6.93
N ILE A 41 -5.74 -4.51 -6.58
CA ILE A 41 -5.44 -5.02 -5.25
C ILE A 41 -4.18 -4.33 -4.75
N ILE A 42 -4.27 -3.69 -3.59
CA ILE A 42 -3.15 -3.04 -2.90
C ILE A 42 -2.83 -3.86 -1.66
N ILE A 43 -1.58 -4.29 -1.53
CA ILE A 43 -1.09 -5.02 -0.37
C ILE A 43 -0.18 -4.08 0.43
N ASN A 44 -0.68 -3.60 1.57
CA ASN A 44 0.10 -2.79 2.50
C ASN A 44 0.89 -3.70 3.44
N THR A 45 2.17 -3.81 3.21
CA THR A 45 3.06 -4.84 3.73
C THR A 45 3.89 -4.37 4.92
N CYS A 46 4.23 -5.31 5.80
CA CYS A 46 5.14 -5.11 6.92
C CYS A 46 6.53 -5.71 6.61
N GLY A 47 7.58 -4.95 6.90
CA GLY A 47 8.97 -5.38 6.68
C GLY A 47 9.84 -5.27 7.93
N PHE A 48 9.25 -5.23 9.15
CA PHE A 48 10.00 -4.93 10.36
C PHE A 48 10.65 -6.18 10.97
N ILE A 49 9.90 -7.27 11.14
CA ILE A 49 10.40 -8.54 11.66
C ILE A 49 10.32 -9.63 10.58
N ASN A 50 11.11 -10.70 10.74
CA ASN A 50 11.21 -11.75 9.73
C ASN A 50 9.88 -12.48 9.48
N ASP A 51 9.10 -12.74 10.52
CA ASP A 51 7.81 -13.40 10.36
C ASP A 51 6.82 -12.53 9.58
N ALA A 52 6.77 -11.22 9.85
CA ALA A 52 5.95 -10.29 9.09
C ALA A 52 6.41 -10.12 7.63
N LYS A 53 7.72 -10.26 7.36
CA LYS A 53 8.25 -10.30 5.98
C LYS A 53 7.76 -11.53 5.24
N LYS A 54 7.84 -12.71 5.87
CA LYS A 54 7.35 -13.96 5.29
C LYS A 54 5.86 -13.87 4.98
N GLU A 55 5.05 -13.49 5.97
CA GLU A 55 3.62 -13.29 5.79
C GLU A 55 3.31 -12.33 4.62
N SER A 56 4.06 -11.21 4.55
CA SER A 56 3.89 -10.23 3.48
C SER A 56 4.21 -10.83 2.11
N ILE A 57 5.30 -11.58 1.99
CA ILE A 57 5.71 -12.22 0.74
C ILE A 57 4.69 -13.29 0.32
N GLU A 58 4.27 -14.16 1.23
CA GLU A 58 3.26 -15.18 0.98
C GLU A 58 1.95 -14.54 0.51
N ARG A 59 1.52 -13.48 1.16
CA ARG A 59 0.30 -12.76 0.78
C ARG A 59 0.40 -12.09 -0.60
N ILE A 60 1.58 -11.56 -0.96
CA ILE A 60 1.80 -11.02 -2.31
C ILE A 60 1.62 -12.13 -3.35
N PHE A 61 2.21 -13.31 -3.14
CA PHE A 61 2.06 -14.44 -4.06
C PHE A 61 0.60 -14.91 -4.16
N ASP A 62 -0.15 -14.96 -3.06
CA ASP A 62 -1.58 -15.30 -3.08
C ASP A 62 -2.36 -14.35 -4.01
N TYR A 63 -2.07 -13.03 -3.93
CA TYR A 63 -2.73 -12.04 -4.77
C TYR A 63 -2.21 -11.99 -6.21
N CYS A 64 -1.00 -12.46 -6.49
CA CYS A 64 -0.49 -12.57 -7.86
C CYS A 64 -1.34 -13.49 -8.74
N ALA A 65 -2.05 -14.47 -8.15
CA ALA A 65 -3.01 -15.31 -8.89
C ALA A 65 -4.13 -14.50 -9.59
N TYR A 66 -4.48 -13.32 -9.04
CA TYR A 66 -5.50 -12.45 -9.64
C TYR A 66 -5.04 -11.72 -10.91
N LYS A 67 -3.75 -11.80 -11.26
CA LYS A 67 -3.24 -11.27 -12.55
C LYS A 67 -3.89 -11.94 -13.75
N GLU A 68 -4.20 -13.22 -13.66
CA GLU A 68 -4.88 -13.96 -14.73
C GLU A 68 -6.29 -13.39 -15.02
N ALA A 69 -6.93 -12.81 -14.00
CA ALA A 69 -8.19 -12.09 -14.13
C ALA A 69 -8.04 -10.63 -14.58
N GLY A 70 -6.82 -10.19 -14.93
CA GLY A 70 -6.51 -8.85 -15.41
C GLY A 70 -6.48 -7.77 -14.32
N LYS A 71 -6.43 -8.16 -13.03
CA LYS A 71 -6.37 -7.19 -11.93
C LYS A 71 -4.97 -6.59 -11.79
N LYS A 72 -4.91 -5.33 -11.36
CA LYS A 72 -3.65 -4.64 -11.05
C LYS A 72 -3.19 -5.00 -9.64
N ILE A 73 -1.92 -5.39 -9.47
CA ILE A 73 -1.33 -5.76 -8.18
C ILE A 73 -0.32 -4.70 -7.76
N ILE A 74 -0.55 -4.08 -6.61
CA ILE A 74 0.27 -3.00 -6.07
C ILE A 74 0.75 -3.38 -4.68
N VAL A 75 2.05 -3.33 -4.46
CA VAL A 75 2.66 -3.59 -3.16
C VAL A 75 3.12 -2.27 -2.55
N SER A 76 2.69 -2.01 -1.32
CA SER A 76 3.06 -0.81 -0.56
C SER A 76 3.54 -1.15 0.84
N GLY A 77 3.91 -0.15 1.61
CA GLY A 77 4.26 -0.30 3.02
C GLY A 77 5.76 -0.47 3.29
N CYS A 78 6.06 -0.95 4.51
CA CYS A 78 7.45 -0.99 5.01
C CYS A 78 8.34 -1.98 4.24
N LEU A 79 7.79 -3.10 3.77
CA LEU A 79 8.55 -4.06 2.96
C LEU A 79 8.93 -3.44 1.62
N SER A 80 7.96 -2.85 0.93
CA SER A 80 8.18 -2.15 -0.34
C SER A 80 9.19 -1.00 -0.18
N GLN A 81 9.08 -0.21 0.90
CA GLN A 81 10.01 0.90 1.18
C GLN A 81 11.46 0.44 1.34
N ARG A 82 11.69 -0.72 1.97
CA ARG A 82 13.04 -1.22 2.26
C ARG A 82 13.65 -2.04 1.15
N TYR A 83 12.84 -2.90 0.54
CA TYR A 83 13.29 -3.95 -0.39
C TYR A 83 12.68 -3.81 -1.79
N GLY A 84 11.99 -2.72 -2.08
CA GLY A 84 11.27 -2.56 -3.32
C GLY A 84 12.13 -2.61 -4.59
N ASN A 85 13.44 -2.32 -4.49
CA ASN A 85 14.35 -2.49 -5.63
C ASN A 85 14.56 -3.97 -5.96
N GLU A 86 14.85 -4.79 -4.94
CA GLU A 86 15.08 -6.23 -5.07
C GLU A 86 13.78 -6.93 -5.47
N LEU A 87 12.68 -6.62 -4.78
CA LEU A 87 11.38 -7.20 -5.06
C LEU A 87 10.85 -6.85 -6.46
N PHE A 88 11.18 -5.67 -6.98
CA PHE A 88 10.80 -5.29 -8.34
C PHE A 88 11.42 -6.19 -9.40
N GLU A 89 12.66 -6.64 -9.18
CA GLU A 89 13.33 -7.57 -10.09
C GLU A 89 12.83 -9.02 -9.91
N GLU A 90 12.53 -9.42 -8.66
CA GLU A 90 12.18 -10.80 -8.32
C GLU A 90 10.70 -11.14 -8.49
N MET A 91 9.80 -10.14 -8.49
CA MET A 91 8.35 -10.32 -8.57
C MET A 91 7.76 -9.64 -9.83
N PRO A 92 7.91 -10.25 -11.02
CA PRO A 92 7.43 -9.66 -12.28
C PRO A 92 5.90 -9.54 -12.37
N GLU A 93 5.15 -10.27 -11.55
CA GLU A 93 3.67 -10.24 -11.49
C GLU A 93 3.15 -8.96 -10.85
N VAL A 94 3.95 -8.29 -10.01
CA VAL A 94 3.56 -7.05 -9.34
C VAL A 94 3.69 -5.88 -10.31
N ASP A 95 2.61 -5.12 -10.48
CA ASP A 95 2.56 -3.97 -11.40
C ASP A 95 3.24 -2.74 -10.82
N CYS A 96 3.12 -2.54 -9.50
CA CYS A 96 3.67 -1.34 -8.88
C CYS A 96 4.18 -1.61 -7.46
N PHE A 97 5.37 -1.08 -7.16
CA PHE A 97 5.89 -0.97 -5.79
C PHE A 97 5.83 0.48 -5.34
N LEU A 98 5.18 0.72 -4.20
CA LEU A 98 4.91 2.04 -3.64
C LEU A 98 5.54 2.20 -2.26
N GLY A 99 6.28 3.29 -2.04
CA GLY A 99 6.82 3.64 -0.74
C GLY A 99 5.76 4.19 0.23
N VAL A 100 6.09 4.23 1.52
CA VAL A 100 5.16 4.67 2.59
C VAL A 100 4.75 6.16 2.49
N ASN A 101 5.50 6.97 1.77
CA ASN A 101 5.22 8.41 1.61
C ASN A 101 4.53 8.74 0.27
N GLU A 102 4.18 7.73 -0.53
CA GLU A 102 3.69 7.92 -1.89
C GLU A 102 2.17 7.75 -2.05
N TYR A 103 1.42 7.58 -0.94
CA TYR A 103 -0.03 7.32 -0.99
C TYR A 103 -0.83 8.45 -1.65
N GLU A 104 -0.37 9.70 -1.58
CA GLU A 104 -1.00 10.84 -2.28
C GLU A 104 -1.00 10.65 -3.79
N ARG A 105 0.01 9.97 -4.33
CA ARG A 105 0.18 9.72 -5.77
C ARG A 105 -0.60 8.49 -6.26
N LEU A 106 -1.13 7.69 -5.33
CA LEU A 106 -1.80 6.43 -5.65
C LEU A 106 -2.95 6.58 -6.68
N PRO A 107 -3.82 7.59 -6.59
CA PRO A 107 -4.88 7.80 -7.59
C PRO A 107 -4.33 8.06 -9.00
N GLU A 108 -3.24 8.81 -9.12
CA GLU A 108 -2.60 9.10 -10.40
C GLU A 108 -1.92 7.86 -10.97
N ILE A 109 -1.20 7.13 -10.13
CA ILE A 109 -0.54 5.87 -10.48
C ILE A 109 -1.56 4.88 -11.04
N LEU A 110 -2.69 4.68 -10.37
CA LEU A 110 -3.75 3.77 -10.82
C LEU A 110 -4.34 4.14 -12.18
N LYS A 111 -4.41 5.44 -12.52
CA LYS A 111 -4.88 5.91 -13.84
C LYS A 111 -3.90 5.60 -14.95
N THR A 112 -2.60 5.68 -14.67
CA THR A 112 -1.52 5.61 -15.66
C THR A 112 -0.77 4.28 -15.63
N LEU A 113 -1.20 3.30 -14.81
CA LEU A 113 -0.54 2.02 -14.62
C LEU A 113 -0.79 1.08 -15.80
N ASP A 114 -0.17 1.36 -16.95
CA ASP A 114 -0.17 0.53 -18.16
C ASP A 114 1.08 -0.35 -18.27
N SER A 115 2.11 -0.06 -17.47
CA SER A 115 3.35 -0.82 -17.35
C SER A 115 3.83 -0.86 -15.92
N ARG A 116 4.67 -1.86 -15.61
CA ARG A 116 5.27 -1.99 -14.27
C ARG A 116 6.03 -0.72 -13.88
N SER A 117 5.87 -0.30 -12.65
CA SER A 117 6.47 0.93 -12.15
C SER A 117 6.89 0.82 -10.69
N LYS A 118 7.83 1.70 -10.29
CA LYS A 118 8.31 1.81 -8.92
C LYS A 118 8.29 3.27 -8.47
N HIS A 119 7.61 3.51 -7.38
CA HIS A 119 7.46 4.84 -6.78
C HIS A 119 7.89 4.76 -5.31
N ILE A 120 9.20 4.82 -5.07
CA ILE A 120 9.79 4.74 -3.74
C ILE A 120 10.76 5.92 -3.60
N THR A 121 10.42 6.86 -2.73
CA THR A 121 11.34 7.93 -2.35
C THR A 121 12.07 7.59 -1.07
N ASN A 122 13.38 7.74 -1.09
CA ASN A 122 14.24 7.55 0.10
C ASN A 122 14.31 8.80 0.99
N SER A 123 13.66 9.89 0.59
CA SER A 123 13.65 11.13 1.35
C SER A 123 12.55 11.09 2.41
N TYR A 124 12.96 11.12 3.66
CA TYR A 124 12.05 11.37 4.80
C TYR A 124 11.75 12.88 4.96
N ALA A 125 12.10 13.69 3.95
CA ALA A 125 11.96 15.13 4.00
C ALA A 125 10.48 15.52 3.93
N ASP A 126 9.99 16.09 5.01
CA ASP A 126 8.95 17.12 5.12
C ASP A 126 7.61 16.93 4.40
N VAL A 127 7.26 15.72 4.01
CA VAL A 127 5.91 15.46 3.56
C VAL A 127 5.05 15.17 4.80
N LEU A 128 4.58 16.23 5.43
CA LEU A 128 3.34 16.12 6.20
C LEU A 128 2.28 15.71 5.20
N PRO A 129 1.81 14.45 5.19
CA PRO A 129 0.80 14.03 4.23
C PRO A 129 -0.40 14.96 4.42
N ARG A 130 -0.92 15.51 3.34
CA ARG A 130 -2.23 16.13 3.37
C ARG A 130 -3.17 15.11 3.98
N MET A 131 -3.75 15.43 5.14
CA MET A 131 -4.52 14.50 5.95
C MET A 131 -5.87 14.20 5.28
N CYS A 132 -5.87 13.30 4.31
CA CYS A 132 -7.08 12.71 3.72
C CYS A 132 -7.29 11.30 4.29
N ARG A 133 -7.47 11.21 5.61
CA ARG A 133 -7.63 9.93 6.28
C ARG A 133 -9.10 9.54 6.37
N LYS A 134 -9.46 8.37 5.86
CA LYS A 134 -10.78 7.78 6.03
C LYS A 134 -10.74 6.84 7.24
N ILE A 135 -11.45 7.20 8.29
CA ILE A 135 -11.66 6.36 9.49
C ILE A 135 -12.99 5.65 9.33
N ASP A 136 -13.02 4.34 9.62
CA ASP A 136 -14.25 3.56 9.55
C ASP A 136 -15.26 4.05 10.61
N ASP A 137 -16.53 4.20 10.23
CA ASP A 137 -17.59 4.82 11.06
C ASP A 137 -17.84 4.10 12.40
N ASN A 138 -17.44 2.84 12.54
CA ASN A 138 -17.60 2.03 13.76
C ASN A 138 -16.32 1.96 14.61
N CYS A 139 -15.36 2.85 14.42
CA CYS A 139 -14.07 2.81 15.10
C CYS A 139 -14.13 3.58 16.43
N PHE A 140 -14.13 2.86 17.57
CA PHE A 140 -14.12 3.45 18.91
C PHE A 140 -12.75 3.96 19.36
N SER A 141 -11.68 3.62 18.63
CA SER A 141 -10.31 4.07 18.90
C SER A 141 -9.59 4.34 17.58
N SER A 142 -8.69 5.33 17.59
CA SER A 142 -7.94 5.69 16.40
C SER A 142 -6.47 5.92 16.73
N THR A 143 -5.59 5.41 15.89
CA THR A 143 -4.15 5.61 16.02
C THR A 143 -3.75 6.94 15.36
N VAL A 144 -2.94 7.73 16.04
CA VAL A 144 -2.34 8.94 15.47
C VAL A 144 -0.86 8.67 15.21
N LYS A 145 -0.44 8.84 13.97
CA LYS A 145 0.97 8.76 13.60
C LYS A 145 1.62 10.11 13.89
N ILE A 146 2.58 10.14 14.80
CA ILE A 146 3.26 11.36 15.26
C ILE A 146 4.63 11.58 14.60
N ALA A 147 5.19 10.55 13.96
CA ALA A 147 6.47 10.61 13.28
C ALA A 147 6.61 9.49 12.24
N GLU A 148 7.45 9.69 11.24
CA GLU A 148 8.00 8.66 10.38
C GLU A 148 9.46 8.40 10.75
N GLY A 149 9.77 7.12 11.06
CA GLY A 149 11.12 6.72 11.45
C GLY A 149 11.51 7.09 12.88
N CYS A 150 12.78 6.92 13.19
CA CYS A 150 13.39 7.18 14.49
C CYS A 150 14.82 7.68 14.29
N ASN A 151 15.21 8.74 14.97
CA ASN A 151 16.57 9.29 14.94
C ASN A 151 17.52 8.59 15.92
N ASN A 152 17.04 7.66 16.74
CA ASN A 152 17.87 6.85 17.62
C ASN A 152 18.54 5.74 16.81
N ARG A 153 19.84 5.78 16.75
CA ARG A 153 20.71 4.74 16.20
C ARG A 153 21.14 3.77 17.26
#